data_83c4fc92ae3a4fca90aaef4ce7375c49
#
_entry.id   83c4fc92ae3a4fca90aaef4ce7375c49
#
_cell.length_a   1.000
_cell.length_b   1.000
_cell.length_c   1.000
_cell.angle_alpha   90.00
_cell.angle_beta   90.00
_cell.angle_gamma   90.00
#
_symmetry.space_group_name_H-M   'P 1'
#
loop_
_entity.id
_entity.type
_entity.pdbx_description
1 polymer ?
#
loop_
_entity_poly.entity_id
_entity_poly.type
_entity_poly.pdbx_seq_one_letter_code
_entity_poly.pdbx_strand_id
1 'polypeptide(L)'
;MSSVFLISVCLCLSSGLLAAYGTFVPCPPGWTQSGSRCFGYFNQPRTWADAETACISFGGNLASIRSAAEHAFLKDFIVRATGTHKTTWIGGHDSVKEGTWMWSDGSTFNYRNWNAGEPNNCCGGEHCLTFNWGPGNWNDYSCNNQVSFVCSRDVCV
;
A
#
# COMPACT_ATOMS: atom_id res chain seq x y z
N MET A 1 39.70 7.46 11.93
CA MET A 1 38.86 7.55 10.74
C MET A 1 37.45 7.90 11.21
N SER A 2 37.08 9.18 11.08
CA SER A 2 35.77 9.68 11.57
C SER A 2 34.72 9.40 10.52
N SER A 3 33.76 8.52 10.85
CA SER A 3 32.53 8.33 10.04
C SER A 3 31.67 9.58 10.18
N VAL A 4 31.59 10.37 9.11
CA VAL A 4 30.64 11.46 9.00
C VAL A 4 29.27 10.83 8.70
N PHE A 5 28.39 10.75 9.71
CA PHE A 5 26.98 10.46 9.51
C PHE A 5 26.33 11.67 8.82
N LEU A 6 26.04 11.56 7.52
CA LEU A 6 25.20 12.51 6.82
C LEU A 6 23.75 12.31 7.34
N ILE A 7 23.33 13.20 8.23
CA ILE A 7 21.93 13.31 8.66
C ILE A 7 21.20 13.98 7.49
N SER A 8 20.51 13.16 6.69
CA SER A 8 19.60 13.67 5.66
C SER A 8 18.32 14.15 6.33
N VAL A 9 18.13 15.46 6.37
CA VAL A 9 16.92 16.08 6.94
C VAL A 9 15.81 16.03 5.90
N CYS A 10 14.74 15.29 6.20
CA CYS A 10 13.55 15.24 5.38
C CYS A 10 12.63 16.44 5.70
N LEU A 11 12.48 17.35 4.75
CA LEU A 11 11.53 18.46 4.83
C LEU A 11 10.13 17.96 4.50
N CYS A 12 9.36 17.64 5.53
CA CYS A 12 7.90 17.42 5.37
C CYS A 12 7.23 18.80 5.22
N LEU A 13 6.93 19.21 3.99
CA LEU A 13 6.21 20.45 3.70
C LEU A 13 4.74 20.29 4.14
N SER A 14 4.45 20.61 5.40
CA SER A 14 3.10 20.98 5.84
C SER A 14 3.05 22.51 6.00
N SER A 15 2.10 23.13 5.33
CA SER A 15 1.80 24.57 5.42
C SER A 15 1.35 24.93 6.83
N GLY A 16 2.27 25.38 7.69
CA GLY A 16 1.99 25.87 9.05
C GLY A 16 3.28 25.99 9.84
N LEU A 17 3.55 27.20 10.34
CA LEU A 17 4.75 27.59 11.08
C LEU A 17 5.06 26.67 12.28
N LEU A 18 5.80 25.61 12.06
CA LEU A 18 6.73 24.90 12.95
C LEU A 18 7.28 23.76 12.10
N ALA A 19 8.49 23.91 11.59
CA ALA A 19 9.18 22.81 10.92
C ALA A 19 9.42 21.70 11.95
N ALA A 20 8.54 20.72 11.99
CA ALA A 20 8.83 19.45 12.64
C ALA A 20 9.91 18.78 11.78
N TYR A 21 11.14 18.75 12.27
CA TYR A 21 12.23 17.99 11.64
C TYR A 21 11.94 16.51 11.86
N GLY A 22 11.25 15.88 10.90
CA GLY A 22 11.12 14.44 10.89
C GLY A 22 12.49 13.79 10.66
N THR A 23 12.79 12.73 11.37
CA THR A 23 13.99 11.94 11.11
C THR A 23 13.77 11.10 9.86
N PHE A 24 14.71 11.19 8.90
CA PHE A 24 14.69 10.29 7.75
C PHE A 24 15.00 8.87 8.21
N VAL A 25 14.04 7.97 8.01
CA VAL A 25 14.20 6.54 8.27
C VAL A 25 14.34 5.82 6.92
N PRO A 26 15.49 5.22 6.61
CA PRO A 26 15.66 4.49 5.36
C PRO A 26 14.68 3.31 5.29
N CYS A 27 14.38 2.88 4.06
CA CYS A 27 13.55 1.70 3.88
C CYS A 27 14.20 0.46 4.50
N PRO A 28 13.42 -0.45 5.09
CA PRO A 28 13.93 -1.72 5.59
C PRO A 28 14.63 -2.53 4.49
N PRO A 29 15.57 -3.43 4.83
CA PRO A 29 16.13 -4.35 3.87
C PRO A 29 15.04 -5.12 3.11
N GLY A 30 15.16 -5.19 1.78
CA GLY A 30 14.19 -5.85 0.91
C GLY A 30 12.97 -4.99 0.53
N TRP A 31 12.84 -3.77 1.08
CA TRP A 31 11.82 -2.82 0.66
C TRP A 31 12.37 -1.84 -0.40
N THR A 32 11.50 -1.36 -1.26
CA THR A 32 11.83 -0.40 -2.33
C THR A 32 11.22 0.95 -2.02
N GLN A 33 12.03 2.01 -2.11
CA GLN A 33 11.55 3.38 -1.97
C GLN A 33 10.93 3.87 -3.27
N SER A 34 9.79 4.54 -3.15
CA SER A 34 9.16 5.34 -4.21
C SER A 34 8.62 6.63 -3.61
N GLY A 35 9.18 7.76 -4.02
CA GLY A 35 8.88 9.05 -3.41
C GLY A 35 9.25 9.07 -1.92
N SER A 36 8.31 9.47 -1.09
CA SER A 36 8.43 9.52 0.38
C SER A 36 8.00 8.23 1.08
N ARG A 37 7.80 7.14 0.35
CA ARG A 37 7.29 5.88 0.90
C ARG A 37 8.20 4.70 0.58
N CYS A 38 8.20 3.72 1.47
CA CYS A 38 8.80 2.40 1.29
C CYS A 38 7.71 1.38 1.01
N PHE A 39 7.96 0.46 0.08
CA PHE A 39 7.04 -0.61 -0.29
C PHE A 39 7.72 -1.97 -0.15
N GLY A 40 7.05 -2.92 0.51
CA GLY A 40 7.49 -4.29 0.67
C GLY A 40 6.47 -5.29 0.11
N TYR A 41 6.89 -6.21 -0.75
CA TYR A 41 6.05 -7.29 -1.28
C TYR A 41 6.25 -8.58 -0.48
N PHE A 42 5.14 -9.22 -0.12
CA PHE A 42 5.14 -10.47 0.65
C PHE A 42 4.39 -11.58 -0.10
N ASN A 43 5.12 -12.59 -0.52
CA ASN A 43 4.58 -13.72 -1.30
C ASN A 43 3.95 -14.82 -0.40
N GLN A 44 3.60 -14.49 0.83
CA GLN A 44 2.92 -15.40 1.76
C GLN A 44 1.43 -15.09 1.75
N PRO A 45 0.56 -15.99 1.22
CA PRO A 45 -0.88 -15.74 1.20
C PRO A 45 -1.44 -15.59 2.62
N ARG A 46 -2.19 -14.52 2.84
CA ARG A 46 -2.89 -14.21 4.10
C ARG A 46 -4.27 -13.67 3.82
N THR A 47 -5.17 -13.76 4.81
CA THR A 47 -6.41 -12.98 4.81
C THR A 47 -6.06 -11.48 4.84
N TRP A 48 -6.99 -10.62 4.42
CA TRP A 48 -6.71 -9.18 4.40
C TRP A 48 -6.36 -8.65 5.80
N ALA A 49 -7.10 -9.07 6.83
CA ALA A 49 -6.84 -8.65 8.21
C ALA A 49 -5.49 -9.13 8.75
N ASP A 50 -5.08 -10.36 8.43
CA ASP A 50 -3.77 -10.89 8.82
C ASP A 50 -2.63 -10.19 8.06
N ALA A 51 -2.85 -9.83 6.80
CA ALA A 51 -1.91 -9.06 6.00
C ALA A 51 -1.73 -7.64 6.56
N GLU A 52 -2.83 -6.96 6.91
CA GLU A 52 -2.79 -5.64 7.55
C GLU A 52 -2.05 -5.70 8.90
N THR A 53 -2.36 -6.68 9.74
CA THR A 53 -1.66 -6.90 11.01
C THR A 53 -0.16 -7.11 10.82
N ALA A 54 0.23 -7.85 9.77
CA ALA A 54 1.64 -8.02 9.42
C ALA A 54 2.28 -6.70 9.01
N CYS A 55 1.62 -5.90 8.16
CA CYS A 55 2.12 -4.59 7.75
C CYS A 55 2.29 -3.64 8.94
N ILE A 56 1.34 -3.63 9.88
CA ILE A 56 1.43 -2.86 11.13
C ILE A 56 2.66 -3.27 11.95
N SER A 57 2.97 -4.57 12.02
CA SER A 57 4.17 -5.05 12.73
C SER A 57 5.49 -4.59 12.09
N PHE A 58 5.48 -4.20 10.82
CA PHE A 58 6.61 -3.60 10.10
C PHE A 58 6.61 -2.06 10.17
N GLY A 59 5.72 -1.46 10.95
CA GLY A 59 5.61 -0.01 11.12
C GLY A 59 4.90 0.72 9.97
N GLY A 60 3.99 0.03 9.27
CA GLY A 60 3.18 0.58 8.19
C GLY A 60 1.78 -0.02 8.12
N ASN A 61 1.19 -0.04 6.94
CA ASN A 61 -0.12 -0.61 6.64
C ASN A 61 -0.06 -1.32 5.28
N LEU A 62 -1.09 -2.06 4.92
CA LEU A 62 -1.31 -2.44 3.53
C LEU A 62 -1.27 -1.19 2.64
N ALA A 63 -0.64 -1.29 1.48
CA ALA A 63 -0.37 -0.13 0.64
C ALA A 63 -1.65 0.57 0.18
N SER A 64 -1.75 1.88 0.42
CA SER A 64 -2.67 2.77 -0.28
C SER A 64 -2.10 3.19 -1.63
N ILE A 65 -2.96 3.55 -2.58
CA ILE A 65 -2.56 4.09 -3.90
C ILE A 65 -3.17 5.48 -4.05
N ARG A 66 -2.33 6.50 -4.07
CA ARG A 66 -2.73 7.90 -4.00
C ARG A 66 -2.71 8.60 -5.36
N SER A 67 -2.10 7.96 -6.37
CA SER A 67 -1.94 8.56 -7.72
C SER A 67 -1.74 7.50 -8.80
N ALA A 68 -1.89 7.92 -10.07
CA ALA A 68 -1.57 7.09 -11.23
C ALA A 68 -0.08 6.69 -11.26
N ALA A 69 0.82 7.55 -10.77
CA ALA A 69 2.24 7.24 -10.70
C ALA A 69 2.53 6.12 -9.69
N GLU A 70 1.92 6.15 -8.50
CA GLU A 70 2.04 5.06 -7.52
C GLU A 70 1.41 3.75 -8.03
N HIS A 71 0.28 3.84 -8.75
CA HIS A 71 -0.34 2.69 -9.38
C HIS A 71 0.61 2.02 -10.39
N ALA A 72 1.22 2.80 -11.29
CA ALA A 72 2.18 2.30 -12.26
C ALA A 72 3.42 1.70 -11.57
N PHE A 73 3.94 2.38 -10.55
CA PHE A 73 5.06 1.85 -9.76
C PHE A 73 4.73 0.50 -9.13
N LEU A 74 3.58 0.34 -8.46
CA LEU A 74 3.18 -0.91 -7.81
C LEU A 74 2.99 -2.05 -8.81
N LYS A 75 2.41 -1.76 -9.97
CA LYS A 75 2.28 -2.73 -11.06
C LYS A 75 3.64 -3.31 -11.46
N ASP A 76 4.62 -2.45 -11.74
CA ASP A 76 5.97 -2.85 -12.10
C ASP A 76 6.72 -3.52 -10.94
N PHE A 77 6.50 -3.03 -9.71
CA PHE A 77 7.10 -3.57 -8.50
C PHE A 77 6.69 -5.02 -8.26
N ILE A 78 5.39 -5.34 -8.37
CA ILE A 78 4.87 -6.70 -8.20
C ILE A 78 5.40 -7.61 -9.32
N VAL A 79 5.42 -7.14 -10.57
CA VAL A 79 5.96 -7.92 -11.70
C VAL A 79 7.44 -8.21 -11.50
N ARG A 80 8.24 -7.25 -11.04
CA ARG A 80 9.66 -7.49 -10.72
C ARG A 80 9.84 -8.52 -9.60
N ALA A 81 8.97 -8.51 -8.60
CA ALA A 81 9.05 -9.43 -7.46
C ALA A 81 8.56 -10.86 -7.79
N THR A 82 7.67 -11.03 -8.78
CA THR A 82 6.95 -12.30 -9.00
C THR A 82 7.08 -12.86 -10.42
N GLY A 83 7.53 -12.04 -11.37
CA GLY A 83 7.52 -12.37 -12.80
C GLY A 83 6.15 -12.25 -13.48
N THR A 84 5.09 -11.91 -12.76
CA THR A 84 3.71 -11.87 -13.27
C THR A 84 2.90 -10.73 -12.65
N HIS A 85 1.73 -10.43 -13.22
CA HIS A 85 0.71 -9.58 -12.62
C HIS A 85 -0.08 -10.37 -11.56
N LYS A 86 0.54 -10.65 -10.42
CA LYS A 86 -0.07 -11.46 -9.37
C LYS A 86 -1.11 -10.66 -8.60
N THR A 87 -2.31 -11.24 -8.41
CA THR A 87 -3.34 -10.69 -7.53
C THR A 87 -2.78 -10.52 -6.13
N THR A 88 -2.96 -9.33 -5.55
CA THR A 88 -2.25 -8.91 -4.34
C THR A 88 -3.15 -8.01 -3.49
N TRP A 89 -3.22 -8.25 -2.18
CA TRP A 89 -3.89 -7.33 -1.27
C TRP A 89 -3.22 -5.97 -1.24
N ILE A 90 -4.05 -4.93 -1.26
CA ILE A 90 -3.71 -3.55 -0.90
C ILE A 90 -4.70 -3.04 0.16
N GLY A 91 -4.46 -1.87 0.75
CA GLY A 91 -5.13 -1.40 1.96
C GLY A 91 -6.56 -0.87 1.81
N GLY A 92 -7.16 -1.00 0.63
CA GLY A 92 -8.54 -0.54 0.40
C GLY A 92 -9.58 -1.48 1.00
N HIS A 93 -10.62 -0.90 1.61
CA HIS A 93 -11.77 -1.64 2.13
C HIS A 93 -13.01 -0.76 2.24
N ASP A 94 -14.20 -1.37 2.21
CA ASP A 94 -15.49 -0.72 2.48
C ASP A 94 -16.31 -1.49 3.55
N SER A 95 -15.65 -2.31 4.34
CA SER A 95 -16.24 -3.15 5.39
C SER A 95 -17.03 -2.39 6.46
N VAL A 96 -16.80 -1.08 6.62
CA VAL A 96 -17.54 -0.23 7.54
C VAL A 96 -18.88 0.20 6.94
N LYS A 97 -18.92 0.47 5.64
CA LYS A 97 -20.12 0.84 4.89
C LYS A 97 -19.92 0.53 3.42
N GLU A 98 -20.73 -0.38 2.90
CA GLU A 98 -20.78 -0.76 1.49
C GLU A 98 -20.72 0.44 0.54
N GLY A 99 -19.81 0.39 -0.42
CA GLY A 99 -19.58 1.44 -1.41
C GLY A 99 -18.82 2.67 -0.89
N THR A 100 -18.48 2.72 0.42
CA THR A 100 -17.68 3.80 1.01
C THR A 100 -16.26 3.29 1.23
N TRP A 101 -15.45 3.40 0.19
CA TRP A 101 -14.07 2.90 0.18
C TRP A 101 -13.13 3.80 0.99
N MET A 102 -12.28 3.17 1.79
CA MET A 102 -11.29 3.79 2.66
C MET A 102 -9.94 3.05 2.53
N TRP A 103 -8.85 3.75 2.84
CA TRP A 103 -7.54 3.13 3.01
C TRP A 103 -7.29 2.84 4.50
N SER A 104 -6.71 1.67 4.81
CA SER A 104 -6.37 1.29 6.19
C SER A 104 -5.34 2.22 6.85
N ASP A 105 -4.50 2.90 6.06
CA ASP A 105 -3.55 3.90 6.54
C ASP A 105 -4.18 5.28 6.86
N GLY A 106 -5.50 5.43 6.69
CA GLY A 106 -6.25 6.67 6.94
C GLY A 106 -6.08 7.76 5.87
N SER A 107 -5.36 7.50 4.79
CA SER A 107 -5.24 8.44 3.67
C SER A 107 -6.55 8.54 2.88
N THR A 108 -6.73 9.66 2.16
CA THR A 108 -7.96 9.91 1.39
C THR A 108 -8.06 8.98 0.18
N PHE A 109 -9.24 8.33 0.02
CA PHE A 109 -9.53 7.45 -1.12
C PHE A 109 -10.06 8.24 -2.31
N ASN A 110 -9.22 8.97 -3.02
CA ASN A 110 -9.59 9.84 -4.14
C ASN A 110 -9.09 9.34 -5.51
N TYR A 111 -7.98 8.60 -5.58
CA TYR A 111 -7.56 7.90 -6.80
C TYR A 111 -8.27 6.54 -6.88
N ARG A 112 -8.74 6.18 -8.09
CA ARG A 112 -9.45 4.93 -8.36
C ARG A 112 -8.99 4.33 -9.69
N ASN A 113 -8.88 3.00 -9.74
CA ASN A 113 -8.54 2.26 -10.96
C ASN A 113 -9.20 0.88 -10.97
N TRP A 114 -10.51 0.87 -10.80
CA TRP A 114 -11.31 -0.34 -10.81
C TRP A 114 -11.27 -1.04 -12.18
N ASN A 115 -11.32 -2.38 -12.18
CA ASN A 115 -11.56 -3.14 -13.39
C ASN A 115 -12.99 -2.89 -13.91
N ALA A 116 -13.23 -3.18 -15.19
CA ALA A 116 -14.56 -3.02 -15.77
C ALA A 116 -15.58 -3.89 -15.01
N GLY A 117 -16.64 -3.26 -14.51
CA GLY A 117 -17.69 -3.92 -13.73
C GLY A 117 -17.45 -3.99 -12.22
N GLU A 118 -16.28 -3.53 -11.74
CA GLU A 118 -15.93 -3.49 -10.32
C GLU A 118 -16.11 -2.07 -9.73
N PRO A 119 -16.29 -1.96 -8.42
CA PRO A 119 -16.57 -3.01 -7.43
C PRO A 119 -17.99 -3.56 -7.62
N ASN A 120 -18.19 -4.89 -7.47
CA ASN A 120 -19.47 -5.55 -7.75
C ASN A 120 -20.08 -6.25 -6.52
N ASN A 121 -19.37 -6.32 -5.40
CA ASN A 121 -19.77 -6.98 -4.15
C ASN A 121 -20.32 -8.40 -4.37
N CYS A 122 -19.71 -9.16 -5.25
CA CYS A 122 -20.13 -10.49 -5.66
C CYS A 122 -20.13 -11.48 -4.49
N CYS A 123 -20.86 -12.56 -4.70
CA CYS A 123 -20.63 -13.86 -4.04
C CYS A 123 -20.75 -13.87 -2.50
N GLY A 124 -21.53 -12.98 -1.92
CA GLY A 124 -21.82 -12.96 -0.48
C GLY A 124 -21.02 -11.93 0.33
N GLY A 125 -20.37 -10.99 -0.36
CA GLY A 125 -19.69 -9.85 0.25
C GLY A 125 -18.20 -9.79 -0.07
N GLU A 126 -17.81 -8.74 -0.76
CA GLU A 126 -16.43 -8.44 -1.15
C GLU A 126 -16.06 -7.04 -0.66
N HIS A 127 -15.42 -6.95 0.49
CA HIS A 127 -15.16 -5.69 1.17
C HIS A 127 -13.69 -5.31 1.22
N CYS A 128 -12.81 -6.07 0.55
CA CYS A 128 -11.37 -5.86 0.58
C CYS A 128 -10.80 -5.76 -0.83
N LEU A 129 -9.87 -4.84 -1.04
CA LEU A 129 -9.39 -4.46 -2.34
C LEU A 129 -8.15 -5.26 -2.75
N THR A 130 -8.23 -5.91 -3.93
CA THR A 130 -7.09 -6.52 -4.60
C THR A 130 -6.57 -5.65 -5.74
N PHE A 131 -5.27 -5.68 -5.92
CA PHE A 131 -4.53 -5.13 -7.05
C PHE A 131 -4.18 -6.24 -8.04
N ASN A 132 -4.04 -5.92 -9.33
CA ASN A 132 -3.76 -6.86 -10.41
C ASN A 132 -4.86 -7.90 -10.66
N TRP A 133 -6.13 -7.55 -10.47
CA TRP A 133 -7.22 -8.31 -11.02
C TRP A 133 -7.31 -8.01 -12.53
N GLY A 134 -7.02 -9.00 -13.37
CA GLY A 134 -6.81 -8.73 -14.80
C GLY A 134 -5.49 -7.95 -15.05
N PRO A 135 -5.39 -7.12 -16.10
CA PRO A 135 -4.14 -6.47 -16.52
C PRO A 135 -3.73 -5.25 -15.67
N GLY A 136 -3.86 -5.32 -14.35
CA GLY A 136 -3.36 -4.30 -13.43
C GLY A 136 -4.42 -3.40 -12.82
N ASN A 137 -5.70 -3.76 -12.90
CA ASN A 137 -6.80 -3.02 -12.31
C ASN A 137 -7.20 -3.56 -10.93
N TRP A 138 -8.14 -2.89 -10.27
CA TRP A 138 -8.60 -3.24 -8.93
C TRP A 138 -9.89 -4.05 -8.98
N ASN A 139 -10.05 -4.92 -7.98
CA ASN A 139 -11.27 -5.68 -7.72
C ASN A 139 -11.57 -5.66 -6.22
N ASP A 140 -12.85 -5.61 -5.84
CA ASP A 140 -13.28 -5.99 -4.51
C ASP A 140 -13.25 -7.52 -4.40
N TYR A 141 -12.87 -8.02 -3.24
CA TYR A 141 -12.69 -9.44 -3.01
C TYR A 141 -13.05 -9.82 -1.58
N SER A 142 -13.44 -11.08 -1.35
CA SER A 142 -13.75 -11.53 0.00
C SER A 142 -12.52 -11.46 0.89
N CYS A 143 -12.60 -10.71 1.99
CA CYS A 143 -11.50 -10.46 2.93
C CYS A 143 -10.91 -11.73 3.56
N ASN A 144 -11.66 -12.84 3.53
CA ASN A 144 -11.24 -14.14 4.06
C ASN A 144 -10.38 -14.96 3.09
N ASN A 145 -10.29 -14.55 1.84
CA ASN A 145 -9.40 -15.19 0.88
C ASN A 145 -7.94 -14.95 1.24
N GLN A 146 -7.09 -15.91 0.88
CA GLN A 146 -5.66 -15.81 1.13
C GLN A 146 -4.92 -15.39 -0.13
N VAL A 147 -4.31 -14.20 -0.08
CA VAL A 147 -3.58 -13.59 -1.21
C VAL A 147 -2.25 -13.02 -0.71
N SER A 148 -1.26 -12.93 -1.59
CA SER A 148 -0.04 -12.17 -1.33
C SER A 148 -0.38 -10.70 -1.11
N PHE A 149 0.53 -9.91 -0.52
CA PHE A 149 0.21 -8.54 -0.13
C PHE A 149 1.39 -7.57 -0.26
N VAL A 150 1.08 -6.29 -0.36
CA VAL A 150 2.04 -5.20 -0.33
C VAL A 150 1.79 -4.32 0.88
N CYS A 151 2.84 -4.12 1.66
CA CYS A 151 2.87 -3.11 2.73
C CYS A 151 3.50 -1.81 2.23
N SER A 152 3.12 -0.70 2.84
CA SER A 152 3.81 0.57 2.69
C SER A 152 3.97 1.29 4.02
N ARG A 153 5.01 2.12 4.13
CA ARG A 153 5.25 3.03 5.24
C ARG A 153 5.94 4.29 4.74
N ASP A 154 5.79 5.39 5.45
CA ASP A 154 6.50 6.63 5.12
C ASP A 154 7.99 6.55 5.50
N VAL A 155 8.86 7.27 4.77
CA VAL A 155 10.30 7.39 5.08
C VAL A 155 10.58 8.46 6.14
N CYS A 156 9.59 9.31 6.44
CA CYS A 156 9.64 10.34 7.50
C CYS A 156 8.63 9.98 8.58
N VAL A 157 9.05 9.97 9.84
CA VAL A 157 8.22 9.74 11.03
C VAL A 157 8.34 10.94 11.95
#